data_94d7df4170471a002d709aec5afdd910
#
_entry.id   94d7df4170471a002d709aec5afdd910
#
_cell.length_a   1.000
_cell.length_b   1.000
_cell.length_c   1.000
_cell.angle_alpha   90.00
_cell.angle_beta   90.00
_cell.angle_gamma   90.00
#
_symmetry.space_group_name_H-M   'P 1'
#
loop_
_entity.id
_entity.type
_entity.pdbx_description
1 polymer ?
#
loop_
_entity_poly.entity_id
_entity_poly.type
_entity_poly.pdbx_seq_one_letter_code
_entity_poly.pdbx_strand_id
1 'polypeptide(L)'
;MPNWKKLITSGSHASLSSVTGSILLSGDLQANSNNILGVAKVGAASNDEYFDFGTDAMIKVAIDNTEDFRFVDGGTFHANADVVAFSSTVASDEKLKTNIVSTKYGLSDILKLDGKEFDWKKHLNQKHDIGFIAQDVQKVIPELVKEVDGLNGDESHLAVDYAKLVPVLVNAIKELKNEIEEIKKK
;
A
#
# COMPACT_ATOMS: atom_id res chain seq x y z
N MET A 1 -49.14 -2.58 -22.33
CA MET A 1 -47.78 -2.11 -22.08
C MET A 1 -47.09 -1.85 -23.42
N PRO A 2 -46.40 -0.72 -23.64
CA PRO A 2 -45.66 -0.53 -24.86
C PRO A 2 -44.54 -1.58 -24.99
N ASN A 3 -44.48 -2.21 -26.17
CA ASN A 3 -43.49 -3.26 -26.41
C ASN A 3 -42.25 -2.64 -27.03
N TRP A 4 -41.27 -2.24 -26.22
CA TRP A 4 -40.00 -1.60 -26.61
C TRP A 4 -38.99 -2.62 -27.17
N LYS A 5 -39.40 -3.56 -28.02
CA LYS A 5 -38.56 -4.62 -28.54
C LYS A 5 -37.37 -4.17 -29.38
N LYS A 6 -37.32 -2.92 -29.84
CA LYS A 6 -36.19 -2.41 -30.60
C LYS A 6 -36.18 -0.89 -30.59
N LEU A 7 -35.44 -0.28 -29.67
CA LEU A 7 -35.33 1.16 -29.55
C LEU A 7 -34.28 1.79 -30.49
N ILE A 8 -33.20 1.03 -30.73
CA ILE A 8 -32.05 1.49 -31.55
C ILE A 8 -31.65 0.38 -32.50
N THR A 9 -31.50 0.74 -33.81
CA THR A 9 -30.98 -0.17 -34.84
C THR A 9 -29.50 0.12 -35.11
N SER A 10 -28.81 -0.85 -35.71
CA SER A 10 -27.38 -0.70 -36.09
C SER A 10 -27.16 0.61 -36.89
N GLY A 11 -26.14 1.38 -36.50
CA GLY A 11 -25.79 2.67 -37.13
C GLY A 11 -26.54 3.90 -36.60
N SER A 12 -27.45 3.75 -35.62
CA SER A 12 -28.17 4.87 -35.00
C SER A 12 -27.45 5.40 -33.77
N HIS A 13 -27.41 6.70 -33.61
CA HIS A 13 -27.04 7.36 -32.36
C HIS A 13 -28.28 7.60 -31.53
N ALA A 14 -28.27 7.19 -30.25
CA ALA A 14 -29.30 7.53 -29.30
C ALA A 14 -28.73 8.42 -28.20
N SER A 15 -29.44 9.50 -27.90
CA SER A 15 -29.19 10.26 -26.68
C SER A 15 -30.22 9.86 -25.64
N LEU A 16 -29.77 9.23 -24.58
CA LEU A 16 -30.62 8.85 -23.45
C LEU A 16 -30.30 9.75 -22.26
N SER A 17 -31.27 10.48 -21.77
CA SER A 17 -31.10 11.35 -20.59
C SER A 17 -30.97 10.53 -19.29
N SER A 18 -31.60 9.37 -19.23
CA SER A 18 -31.45 8.41 -18.14
C SER A 18 -31.89 7.01 -18.57
N VAL A 19 -31.25 5.99 -18.00
CA VAL A 19 -31.67 4.60 -18.06
C VAL A 19 -31.73 4.08 -16.63
N THR A 20 -32.92 3.64 -16.22
CA THR A 20 -33.14 3.01 -14.91
C THR A 20 -33.23 1.51 -15.08
N GLY A 21 -32.41 0.75 -14.37
CA GLY A 21 -32.35 -0.70 -14.46
C GLY A 21 -31.01 -1.20 -15.00
N SER A 22 -30.95 -2.48 -15.36
CA SER A 22 -29.72 -3.10 -15.89
C SER A 22 -29.60 -2.89 -17.40
N ILE A 23 -28.40 -2.53 -17.85
CA ILE A 23 -28.02 -2.50 -19.27
C ILE A 23 -27.17 -3.75 -19.53
N LEU A 24 -27.64 -4.65 -20.39
CA LEU A 24 -26.87 -5.78 -20.87
C LEU A 24 -26.19 -5.40 -22.19
N LEU A 25 -24.87 -5.35 -22.20
CA LEU A 25 -24.07 -5.14 -23.41
C LEU A 25 -23.55 -6.50 -23.88
N SER A 26 -23.73 -6.77 -25.18
CA SER A 26 -23.15 -7.97 -25.82
C SER A 26 -21.75 -7.71 -26.38
N GLY A 27 -21.16 -6.55 -26.13
CA GLY A 27 -19.86 -6.10 -26.54
C GLY A 27 -19.33 -5.03 -25.61
N ASP A 28 -18.24 -4.39 -25.98
CA ASP A 28 -17.54 -3.40 -25.16
C ASP A 28 -18.35 -2.12 -24.95
N LEU A 29 -18.23 -1.53 -23.76
CA LEU A 29 -18.65 -0.15 -23.49
C LEU A 29 -17.51 0.81 -23.89
N GLN A 30 -17.71 1.58 -24.96
CA GLN A 30 -16.74 2.56 -25.43
C GLN A 30 -17.18 3.98 -25.07
N ALA A 31 -16.38 4.68 -24.29
CA ALA A 31 -16.64 6.05 -23.88
C ALA A 31 -16.15 7.12 -24.90
N ASN A 32 -15.40 6.73 -25.94
CA ASN A 32 -14.93 7.59 -27.03
C ASN A 32 -14.35 8.94 -26.55
N SER A 33 -13.34 8.87 -25.67
CA SER A 33 -12.69 10.03 -25.04
C SER A 33 -13.55 10.82 -24.04
N ASN A 34 -14.72 10.31 -23.66
CA ASN A 34 -15.54 10.86 -22.59
C ASN A 34 -15.33 10.09 -21.27
N ASN A 35 -15.66 10.71 -20.16
CA ASN A 35 -15.59 10.09 -18.87
C ASN A 35 -16.82 9.19 -18.60
N ILE A 36 -16.63 8.08 -17.90
CA ILE A 36 -17.70 7.32 -17.26
C ILE A 36 -17.75 7.79 -15.81
N LEU A 37 -18.77 8.59 -15.47
CA LEU A 37 -18.92 9.21 -14.15
C LEU A 37 -20.01 8.50 -13.32
N GLY A 38 -19.91 8.58 -12.00
CA GLY A 38 -20.89 8.01 -11.09
C GLY A 38 -20.83 6.50 -10.97
N VAL A 39 -19.70 5.87 -11.33
CA VAL A 39 -19.49 4.43 -11.18
C VAL A 39 -18.97 4.17 -9.77
N ALA A 40 -19.76 3.49 -8.94
CA ALA A 40 -19.32 3.10 -7.59
C ALA A 40 -18.44 1.86 -7.61
N LYS A 41 -18.76 0.86 -8.46
CA LYS A 41 -18.01 -0.38 -8.58
C LYS A 41 -17.88 -0.84 -10.03
N VAL A 42 -16.73 -1.45 -10.36
CA VAL A 42 -16.50 -2.21 -11.60
C VAL A 42 -15.93 -3.57 -11.21
N GLY A 43 -16.62 -4.64 -11.55
CA GLY A 43 -16.19 -5.97 -11.14
C GLY A 43 -16.90 -7.11 -11.86
N ALA A 44 -16.63 -8.32 -11.40
CA ALA A 44 -17.24 -9.54 -11.90
C ALA A 44 -18.73 -9.67 -11.53
N ALA A 45 -19.43 -10.57 -12.22
CA ALA A 45 -20.87 -10.78 -11.99
C ALA A 45 -21.20 -11.33 -10.59
N SER A 46 -20.26 -12.04 -9.96
CA SER A 46 -20.33 -12.57 -8.59
C SER A 46 -20.23 -11.49 -7.51
N ASN A 47 -19.74 -10.27 -7.86
CA ASN A 47 -19.40 -9.18 -6.93
C ASN A 47 -18.34 -9.52 -5.88
N ASP A 48 -17.54 -10.52 -6.11
CA ASP A 48 -16.44 -10.93 -5.24
C ASP A 48 -15.07 -10.38 -5.69
N GLU A 49 -14.91 -10.09 -7.01
CA GLU A 49 -13.76 -9.34 -7.53
C GLU A 49 -14.21 -7.99 -8.11
N TYR A 50 -13.72 -6.89 -7.56
CA TYR A 50 -14.10 -5.55 -8.01
C TYR A 50 -13.11 -4.45 -7.65
N PHE A 51 -13.20 -3.37 -8.44
CA PHE A 51 -12.70 -2.06 -8.06
C PHE A 51 -13.85 -1.25 -7.44
N ASP A 52 -13.66 -0.74 -6.24
CA ASP A 52 -14.61 0.11 -5.53
C ASP A 52 -14.14 1.57 -5.57
N PHE A 53 -14.95 2.44 -6.14
CA PHE A 53 -14.76 3.89 -6.23
C PHE A 53 -15.77 4.64 -5.35
N GLY A 54 -16.59 3.94 -4.60
CA GLY A 54 -17.67 4.52 -3.79
C GLY A 54 -17.24 5.01 -2.42
N THR A 55 -15.97 4.76 -2.04
CA THR A 55 -15.42 5.23 -0.76
C THR A 55 -14.62 6.52 -0.99
N ASP A 56 -14.91 7.57 -0.23
CA ASP A 56 -14.19 8.83 -0.32
C ASP A 56 -12.68 8.65 -0.08
N ALA A 57 -11.89 9.38 -0.86
CA ALA A 57 -10.45 9.46 -0.77
C ALA A 57 -9.70 8.12 -0.98
N MET A 58 -10.35 7.10 -1.57
CA MET A 58 -9.65 5.84 -1.87
C MET A 58 -10.24 5.07 -3.05
N ILE A 59 -9.41 4.22 -3.66
CA ILE A 59 -9.80 3.20 -4.63
C ILE A 59 -9.43 1.86 -4.02
N LYS A 60 -10.39 0.96 -3.88
CA LYS A 60 -10.18 -0.40 -3.35
C LYS A 60 -10.21 -1.42 -4.47
N VAL A 61 -9.38 -2.43 -4.34
CA VAL A 61 -9.42 -3.66 -5.14
C VAL A 61 -9.74 -4.81 -4.21
N ALA A 62 -10.82 -5.53 -4.50
CA ALA A 62 -11.23 -6.69 -3.73
C ALA A 62 -11.17 -7.96 -4.59
N ILE A 63 -10.72 -9.05 -3.99
CA ILE A 63 -10.74 -10.40 -4.53
C ILE A 63 -11.42 -11.28 -3.50
N ASP A 64 -12.34 -12.14 -3.92
CA ASP A 64 -13.13 -13.01 -3.03
C ASP A 64 -13.79 -12.22 -1.87
N ASN A 65 -14.35 -11.06 -2.21
CA ASN A 65 -15.00 -10.12 -1.28
C ASN A 65 -14.10 -9.59 -0.16
N THR A 66 -12.79 -9.76 -0.30
CA THR A 66 -11.77 -9.28 0.65
C THR A 66 -11.01 -8.12 0.01
N GLU A 67 -10.80 -7.05 0.76
CA GLU A 67 -9.95 -5.95 0.28
C GLU A 67 -8.49 -6.38 0.31
N ASP A 68 -7.88 -6.57 -0.88
CA ASP A 68 -6.48 -6.96 -1.01
C ASP A 68 -5.54 -5.78 -1.20
N PHE A 69 -6.02 -4.75 -1.91
CA PHE A 69 -5.25 -3.55 -2.19
C PHE A 69 -6.12 -2.30 -2.08
N ARG A 70 -5.50 -1.18 -1.71
CA ARG A 70 -6.12 0.14 -1.84
C ARG A 70 -5.10 1.24 -2.14
N PHE A 71 -5.53 2.23 -2.90
CA PHE A 71 -4.87 3.51 -3.08
C PHE A 71 -5.62 4.53 -2.23
N VAL A 72 -4.90 5.24 -1.37
CA VAL A 72 -5.48 6.22 -0.45
C VAL A 72 -5.02 7.62 -0.86
N ASP A 73 -5.87 8.63 -0.69
CA ASP A 73 -5.49 10.03 -0.83
C ASP A 73 -4.25 10.34 0.02
N GLY A 74 -3.36 11.19 -0.50
CA GLY A 74 -2.04 11.39 0.10
C GLY A 74 -0.96 10.43 -0.41
N GLY A 75 -1.29 9.53 -1.38
CA GLY A 75 -0.32 8.75 -2.14
C GLY A 75 0.16 7.46 -1.48
N THR A 76 -0.64 6.86 -0.60
CA THR A 76 -0.29 5.59 0.01
C THR A 76 -0.94 4.42 -0.73
N PHE A 77 -0.15 3.39 -1.04
CA PHE A 77 -0.61 2.09 -1.52
C PHE A 77 -0.52 1.08 -0.36
N HIS A 78 -1.63 0.45 -0.04
CA HIS A 78 -1.71 -0.63 0.95
C HIS A 78 -1.93 -1.95 0.23
N ALA A 79 -1.17 -2.98 0.63
CA ALA A 79 -1.36 -4.36 0.22
C ALA A 79 -1.53 -5.23 1.47
N ASN A 80 -2.50 -6.15 1.43
CA ASN A 80 -2.79 -7.08 2.53
C ASN A 80 -2.00 -8.40 2.40
N ALA A 81 -1.00 -8.42 1.51
CA ALA A 81 -0.16 -9.57 1.23
C ALA A 81 1.24 -9.12 0.80
N ASP A 82 2.10 -10.09 0.49
CA ASP A 82 3.45 -9.83 -0.01
C ASP A 82 3.40 -9.02 -1.32
N VAL A 83 4.26 -8.01 -1.43
CA VAL A 83 4.49 -7.27 -2.67
C VAL A 83 5.75 -7.81 -3.34
N VAL A 84 5.60 -8.51 -4.47
CA VAL A 84 6.72 -9.02 -5.25
C VAL A 84 7.04 -8.04 -6.37
N ALA A 85 8.24 -7.48 -6.34
CA ALA A 85 8.72 -6.54 -7.37
C ALA A 85 10.14 -6.94 -7.81
N PHE A 86 10.45 -6.76 -9.11
CA PHE A 86 11.82 -7.00 -9.62
C PHE A 86 12.83 -5.98 -9.07
N SER A 87 12.38 -4.76 -8.77
CA SER A 87 13.20 -3.75 -8.09
C SER A 87 12.30 -2.72 -7.41
N SER A 88 12.85 -2.07 -6.37
CA SER A 88 12.23 -0.90 -5.76
C SER A 88 13.25 0.23 -5.73
N THR A 89 12.88 1.40 -6.26
CA THR A 89 13.71 2.61 -6.25
C THR A 89 13.02 3.68 -5.44
N VAL A 90 13.69 4.18 -4.42
CA VAL A 90 13.17 5.25 -3.55
C VAL A 90 13.82 6.57 -3.96
N ALA A 91 12.99 7.59 -4.25
CA ALA A 91 13.48 8.92 -4.56
C ALA A 91 14.30 9.49 -3.40
N SER A 92 15.52 9.96 -3.70
CA SER A 92 16.46 10.45 -2.67
C SER A 92 17.30 11.65 -3.14
N ASP A 93 16.87 12.35 -4.19
CA ASP A 93 17.54 13.55 -4.69
C ASP A 93 17.57 14.63 -3.60
N GLU A 94 18.72 15.31 -3.47
CA GLU A 94 18.91 16.43 -2.55
C GLU A 94 17.89 17.55 -2.75
N LYS A 95 17.50 17.80 -4.02
CA LYS A 95 16.51 18.83 -4.39
C LYS A 95 15.12 18.61 -3.78
N LEU A 96 14.83 17.39 -3.35
CA LEU A 96 13.54 17.03 -2.72
C LEU A 96 13.58 17.14 -1.19
N LYS A 97 14.71 17.59 -0.62
CA LYS A 97 14.96 17.56 0.82
C LYS A 97 15.36 18.93 1.34
N THR A 98 15.06 19.20 2.59
CA THR A 98 15.50 20.38 3.33
C THR A 98 16.08 19.97 4.68
N ASN A 99 16.83 20.86 5.33
CA ASN A 99 17.40 20.64 6.66
C ASN A 99 18.20 19.33 6.77
N ILE A 100 19.03 19.07 5.79
CA ILE A 100 19.84 17.85 5.70
C ILE A 100 20.93 17.90 6.78
N VAL A 101 20.85 16.97 7.73
CA VAL A 101 21.82 16.81 8.81
C VAL A 101 22.17 15.33 8.96
N SER A 102 23.32 15.03 9.58
CA SER A 102 23.67 13.65 9.91
C SER A 102 22.67 13.07 10.92
N THR A 103 22.31 11.79 10.74
CA THR A 103 21.47 11.11 11.72
C THR A 103 22.18 11.03 13.07
N LYS A 104 21.42 11.18 14.15
CA LYS A 104 21.91 11.05 15.53
C LYS A 104 22.04 9.59 16.01
N TYR A 105 21.50 8.66 15.22
CA TYR A 105 21.47 7.23 15.55
C TYR A 105 22.70 6.52 15.01
N GLY A 106 23.22 5.56 15.78
CA GLY A 106 24.45 4.81 15.48
C GLY A 106 24.50 3.45 16.17
N LEU A 107 25.71 3.00 16.50
CA LEU A 107 25.98 1.68 17.05
C LEU A 107 25.23 1.44 18.36
N SER A 108 25.26 2.40 19.28
CA SER A 108 24.60 2.28 20.58
C SER A 108 23.09 2.08 20.50
N ASP A 109 22.46 2.56 19.43
CA ASP A 109 21.01 2.40 19.22
C ASP A 109 20.70 1.06 18.54
N ILE A 110 21.51 0.68 17.55
CA ILE A 110 21.39 -0.63 16.91
C ILE A 110 21.53 -1.78 17.93
N LEU A 111 22.45 -1.67 18.87
CA LEU A 111 22.63 -2.68 19.91
C LEU A 111 21.47 -2.82 20.90
N LYS A 112 20.52 -1.88 20.90
CA LYS A 112 19.27 -1.98 21.70
C LYS A 112 18.15 -2.68 20.94
N LEU A 113 18.27 -2.83 19.62
CA LEU A 113 17.27 -3.52 18.82
C LEU A 113 17.49 -5.03 18.89
N ASP A 114 16.40 -5.77 19.03
CA ASP A 114 16.41 -7.21 19.15
C ASP A 114 15.50 -7.83 18.06
N GLY A 115 16.13 -8.58 17.14
CA GLY A 115 15.41 -9.32 16.10
C GLY A 115 14.59 -10.46 16.71
N LYS A 116 13.39 -10.68 16.23
CA LYS A 116 12.45 -11.69 16.73
C LYS A 116 12.04 -12.65 15.62
N GLU A 117 11.75 -13.86 15.98
CA GLU A 117 11.01 -14.83 15.20
C GLU A 117 9.57 -14.87 15.72
N PHE A 118 8.58 -14.91 14.81
CA PHE A 118 7.17 -14.86 15.18
C PHE A 118 6.28 -15.53 14.13
N ASP A 119 5.04 -15.82 14.51
CA ASP A 119 4.00 -16.29 13.61
C ASP A 119 2.92 -15.21 13.45
N TRP A 120 2.47 -14.97 12.23
CA TRP A 120 1.38 -14.06 11.95
C TRP A 120 0.04 -14.62 12.45
N LYS A 121 -0.74 -13.84 13.22
CA LYS A 121 -2.01 -14.29 13.82
C LYS A 121 -3.16 -14.41 12.84
N LYS A 122 -3.31 -13.46 11.93
CA LYS A 122 -4.48 -13.32 11.06
C LYS A 122 -4.19 -13.53 9.58
N HIS A 123 -3.05 -13.10 9.13
CA HIS A 123 -2.69 -13.05 7.71
C HIS A 123 -1.64 -14.11 7.38
N LEU A 124 -1.50 -14.43 6.10
CA LEU A 124 -0.47 -15.33 5.59
C LEU A 124 -0.50 -16.74 6.19
N ASN A 125 -1.70 -17.28 6.49
CA ASN A 125 -1.89 -18.64 7.00
C ASN A 125 -0.98 -18.98 8.21
N GLN A 126 -0.81 -18.06 9.15
CA GLN A 126 0.09 -18.21 10.31
C GLN A 126 1.54 -18.50 9.91
N LYS A 127 2.00 -17.93 8.81
CA LYS A 127 3.37 -18.08 8.33
C LYS A 127 4.37 -17.61 9.38
N HIS A 128 5.41 -18.44 9.62
CA HIS A 128 6.56 -18.08 10.43
C HIS A 128 7.42 -17.03 9.72
N ASP A 129 7.89 -16.03 10.46
CA ASP A 129 8.63 -14.91 9.92
C ASP A 129 9.67 -14.37 10.91
N ILE A 130 10.56 -13.51 10.41
CA ILE A 130 11.63 -12.88 11.18
C ILE A 130 11.54 -11.35 10.99
N GLY A 131 11.64 -10.61 12.10
CA GLY A 131 11.60 -9.16 12.02
C GLY A 131 11.73 -8.49 13.38
N PHE A 132 11.32 -7.24 13.46
CA PHE A 132 11.27 -6.47 14.69
C PHE A 132 9.84 -6.31 15.20
N ILE A 133 9.67 -6.15 16.50
CA ILE A 133 8.42 -5.69 17.09
C ILE A 133 8.41 -4.16 17.02
N ALA A 134 7.42 -3.60 16.33
CA ALA A 134 7.34 -2.16 16.07
C ALA A 134 7.36 -1.31 17.34
N GLN A 135 6.70 -1.76 18.42
CA GLN A 135 6.71 -1.10 19.71
C GLN A 135 8.10 -1.02 20.36
N ASP A 136 8.96 -2.01 20.12
CA ASP A 136 10.32 -2.00 20.65
C ASP A 136 11.23 -1.10 19.82
N VAL A 137 11.09 -1.13 18.48
CA VAL A 137 11.78 -0.19 17.59
C VAL A 137 11.39 1.25 17.91
N GLN A 138 10.11 1.53 18.18
CA GLN A 138 9.61 2.86 18.48
C GLN A 138 10.26 3.50 19.72
N LYS A 139 10.62 2.69 20.71
CA LYS A 139 11.32 3.16 21.94
C LYS A 139 12.76 3.60 21.65
N VAL A 140 13.39 3.09 20.60
CA VAL A 140 14.79 3.34 20.26
C VAL A 140 14.92 4.35 19.11
N ILE A 141 14.23 4.11 18.01
CA ILE A 141 14.26 4.94 16.79
C ILE A 141 12.81 5.13 16.29
N PRO A 142 12.06 6.06 16.89
CA PRO A 142 10.65 6.26 16.55
C PRO A 142 10.41 6.64 15.09
N GLU A 143 11.39 7.25 14.41
CA GLU A 143 11.29 7.64 13.01
C GLU A 143 11.24 6.45 12.03
N LEU A 144 11.55 5.23 12.50
CA LEU A 144 11.37 3.99 11.73
C LEU A 144 9.95 3.45 11.80
N VAL A 145 9.10 3.97 12.69
CA VAL A 145 7.78 3.40 12.94
C VAL A 145 6.70 4.37 12.48
N LYS A 146 5.70 3.82 11.80
CA LYS A 146 4.49 4.53 11.38
C LYS A 146 3.26 3.79 11.87
N GLU A 147 2.25 4.53 12.25
CA GLU A 147 0.90 4.00 12.37
C GLU A 147 0.27 3.91 10.98
N VAL A 148 -0.32 2.78 10.67
CA VAL A 148 -1.02 2.51 9.41
C VAL A 148 -2.42 2.00 9.71
N ASP A 149 -3.37 2.42 8.90
CA ASP A 149 -4.76 1.97 9.03
C ASP A 149 -4.88 0.50 8.65
N GLY A 150 -5.64 -0.24 9.43
CA GLY A 150 -5.97 -1.63 9.12
C GLY A 150 -6.79 -1.75 7.83
N LEU A 151 -6.70 -2.89 7.17
CA LEU A 151 -7.54 -3.26 6.03
C LEU A 151 -8.78 -4.02 6.53
N ASN A 152 -9.83 -4.06 5.70
CA ASN A 152 -11.06 -4.82 5.99
C ASN A 152 -11.74 -4.47 7.34
N GLY A 153 -11.58 -3.23 7.82
CA GLY A 153 -12.14 -2.80 9.10
C GLY A 153 -11.34 -3.25 10.33
N ASP A 154 -10.13 -3.78 10.14
CA ASP A 154 -9.20 -4.03 11.24
C ASP A 154 -8.75 -2.71 11.87
N GLU A 155 -8.34 -2.76 13.13
CA GLU A 155 -7.76 -1.62 13.84
C GLU A 155 -6.43 -1.18 13.22
N SER A 156 -6.09 0.11 13.39
CA SER A 156 -4.76 0.62 13.01
C SER A 156 -3.67 -0.13 13.77
N HIS A 157 -2.51 -0.25 13.15
CA HIS A 157 -1.37 -0.94 13.72
C HIS A 157 -0.06 -0.25 13.38
N LEU A 158 1.01 -0.58 14.12
CA LEU A 158 2.34 -0.03 13.86
C LEU A 158 3.08 -0.86 12.81
N ALA A 159 3.73 -0.18 11.87
CA ALA A 159 4.59 -0.76 10.85
C ALA A 159 6.02 -0.22 10.95
N VAL A 160 7.01 -1.05 10.63
CA VAL A 160 8.42 -0.69 10.62
C VAL A 160 8.91 -0.43 9.19
N ASP A 161 9.52 0.73 8.97
CA ASP A 161 10.18 1.09 7.71
C ASP A 161 11.63 0.59 7.74
N TYR A 162 11.84 -0.64 7.29
CA TYR A 162 13.16 -1.28 7.28
C TYR A 162 14.16 -0.56 6.37
N ALA A 163 13.72 0.11 5.31
CA ALA A 163 14.61 0.84 4.41
C ALA A 163 15.33 2.00 5.12
N LYS A 164 14.67 2.67 6.05
CA LYS A 164 15.28 3.74 6.85
C LYS A 164 16.30 3.25 7.88
N LEU A 165 16.33 1.96 8.18
CA LEU A 165 17.35 1.39 9.05
C LEU A 165 18.74 1.37 8.39
N VAL A 166 18.80 1.31 7.05
CA VAL A 166 20.06 1.24 6.30
C VAL A 166 21.04 2.38 6.63
N PRO A 167 20.66 3.67 6.61
CA PRO A 167 21.60 4.75 6.97
C PRO A 167 22.06 4.68 8.42
N VAL A 168 21.25 4.18 9.35
CA VAL A 168 21.64 3.97 10.74
C VAL A 168 22.66 2.84 10.85
N LEU A 169 22.47 1.74 10.13
CA LEU A 169 23.43 0.64 10.06
C LEU A 169 24.78 1.11 9.47
N VAL A 170 24.76 1.96 8.45
CA VAL A 170 25.97 2.52 7.87
C VAL A 170 26.76 3.32 8.92
N ASN A 171 26.09 4.12 9.76
CA ASN A 171 26.74 4.83 10.85
C ASN A 171 27.30 3.86 11.92
N ALA A 172 26.49 2.90 12.36
CA ALA A 172 26.91 1.91 13.34
C ALA A 172 28.15 1.14 12.90
N ILE A 173 28.25 0.76 11.62
CA ILE A 173 29.43 0.09 11.05
C ILE A 173 30.67 1.02 11.09
N LYS A 174 30.49 2.31 10.80
CA LYS A 174 31.62 3.28 10.86
C LYS A 174 32.12 3.48 12.28
N GLU A 175 31.21 3.57 13.26
CA GLU A 175 31.54 3.67 14.68
C GLU A 175 32.27 2.42 15.16
N LEU A 176 31.75 1.24 14.86
CA LEU A 176 32.39 -0.04 15.20
C LEU A 176 33.79 -0.18 14.60
N LYS A 177 33.96 0.25 13.33
CA LYS A 177 35.29 0.27 12.71
C LYS A 177 36.27 1.16 13.47
N ASN A 178 35.85 2.34 13.91
CA ASN A 178 36.71 3.28 14.65
C ASN A 178 37.10 2.68 16.02
N GLU A 179 36.17 2.07 16.75
CA GLU A 179 36.45 1.38 18.02
C GLU A 179 37.50 0.27 17.83
N ILE A 180 37.36 -0.54 16.78
CA ILE A 180 38.33 -1.61 16.46
C ILE A 180 39.74 -1.00 16.16
N GLU A 181 39.80 0.08 15.44
CA GLU A 181 41.09 0.75 15.12
C GLU A 181 41.75 1.36 16.37
N GLU A 182 40.98 1.85 17.32
CA GLU A 182 41.49 2.33 18.61
C GLU A 182 42.04 1.18 19.47
N ILE A 183 41.37 0.04 19.51
CA ILE A 183 41.85 -1.13 20.24
C ILE A 183 43.15 -1.66 19.65
N LYS A 184 43.30 -1.66 18.32
CA LYS A 184 44.53 -2.12 17.65
C LYS A 184 45.73 -1.22 17.85
N LYS A 185 45.55 0.02 18.28
CA LYS A 185 46.64 0.97 18.56
C LYS A 185 47.19 0.86 19.99
N LYS A 186 46.51 0.12 20.86
CA LYS A 186 46.91 -0.16 22.25
C LYS A 186 47.73 -1.42 22.32
#